data_bbc51b7d24dfa93cc75d654f94701144
#
_entry.id   bbc51b7d24dfa93cc75d654f94701144
#
_cell.length_a   1.000
_cell.length_b   1.000
_cell.length_c   1.000
_cell.angle_alpha   90.00
_cell.angle_beta   90.00
_cell.angle_gamma   90.00
#
_symmetry.space_group_name_H-M   'P 1'
#
loop_
_entity.id
_entity.type
_entity.pdbx_description
1 polymer ?
#
loop_
_entity_poly.entity_id
_entity_poly.type
_entity_poly.pdbx_seq_one_letter_code
_entity_poly.pdbx_strand_id
1 'polypeptide(L)'
;MVCSCAGKAGTELHCDMAGMVAGPKFRGIKMLPPGLHLFCWDAGHDKHATFLLFPRAHVETWRWDAGKEDLEVVADPQERDRLVYAVRSNSFDRELGQYPEEANRGWPRISYLITPPTLQRMGLSCGVKTSASASQTLLDGERVVDDAPVAPVFTRLSSARRCPGMSAHEVSHYNMDGTQRLADTLSSGRVEWKELLAQVQVLRLLALLAQKYKY
;
A
#
# COMPACT_ATOMS: atom_id res chain seq x y z
N MET A 1 -16.47 -3.42 10.39
CA MET A 1 -16.16 -3.10 8.98
C MET A 1 -15.85 -4.35 8.22
N VAL A 2 -16.12 -4.35 6.95
CA VAL A 2 -15.95 -5.52 6.09
C VAL A 2 -15.36 -5.06 4.76
N CYS A 3 -14.37 -5.80 4.28
CA CYS A 3 -13.94 -5.76 2.89
C CYS A 3 -14.53 -7.01 2.22
N SER A 4 -15.48 -6.85 1.33
CA SER A 4 -16.03 -7.94 0.56
C SER A 4 -15.20 -8.13 -0.70
N CYS A 5 -14.40 -9.19 -0.74
CA CYS A 5 -13.62 -9.58 -1.92
C CYS A 5 -13.94 -11.03 -2.26
N ALA A 6 -14.68 -11.25 -3.33
CA ALA A 6 -14.79 -12.59 -3.91
C ALA A 6 -13.49 -12.90 -4.67
N GLY A 7 -12.47 -13.39 -3.96
CA GLY A 7 -11.19 -13.80 -4.57
C GLY A 7 -11.28 -15.17 -5.24
N LYS A 8 -10.35 -15.47 -6.15
CA LYS A 8 -10.13 -16.82 -6.67
C LYS A 8 -9.70 -17.72 -5.50
N ALA A 9 -10.27 -18.92 -5.39
CA ALA A 9 -9.85 -19.88 -4.37
C ALA A 9 -8.36 -20.19 -4.52
N GLY A 10 -7.63 -20.17 -3.41
CA GLY A 10 -6.18 -20.37 -3.38
C GLY A 10 -5.36 -19.07 -3.49
N THR A 11 -5.98 -17.91 -3.78
CA THR A 11 -5.27 -16.62 -3.77
C THR A 11 -4.79 -16.27 -2.37
N GLU A 12 -3.53 -15.92 -2.22
CA GLU A 12 -3.00 -15.33 -0.99
C GLU A 12 -3.41 -13.87 -0.89
N LEU A 13 -3.99 -13.53 0.25
CA LEU A 13 -4.42 -12.19 0.60
C LEU A 13 -3.74 -11.78 1.89
N HIS A 14 -3.31 -10.54 1.97
CA HIS A 14 -2.79 -9.96 3.19
C HIS A 14 -3.58 -8.69 3.52
N CYS A 15 -3.95 -8.59 4.78
CA CYS A 15 -4.46 -7.36 5.35
C CYS A 15 -3.52 -6.93 6.46
N ASP A 16 -2.82 -5.82 6.26
CA ASP A 16 -1.77 -5.32 7.14
C ASP A 16 -0.65 -6.36 7.30
N MET A 17 -0.51 -6.94 8.51
CA MET A 17 0.49 -7.97 8.80
C MET A 17 -0.06 -9.40 8.75
N ALA A 18 -1.36 -9.56 8.53
CA ALA A 18 -2.04 -10.84 8.55
C ALA A 18 -2.20 -11.41 7.15
N GLY A 19 -1.62 -12.59 6.92
CA GLY A 19 -1.81 -13.38 5.71
C GLY A 19 -2.95 -14.36 5.85
N MET A 20 -3.69 -14.58 4.77
CA MET A 20 -4.74 -15.57 4.66
C MET A 20 -4.82 -16.12 3.24
N VAL A 21 -5.30 -17.34 3.10
CA VAL A 21 -5.56 -17.95 1.80
C VAL A 21 -7.05 -17.97 1.55
N ALA A 22 -7.49 -17.45 0.42
CA ALA A 22 -8.89 -17.45 0.03
C ALA A 22 -9.38 -18.90 -0.18
N GLY A 23 -10.28 -19.36 0.67
CA GLY A 23 -10.99 -20.62 0.47
C GLY A 23 -12.07 -20.49 -0.62
N PRO A 24 -12.68 -21.61 -1.05
CA PRO A 24 -13.68 -21.60 -2.11
C PRO A 24 -14.97 -20.83 -1.79
N LYS A 25 -15.23 -20.58 -0.51
CA LYS A 25 -16.36 -19.78 -0.02
C LYS A 25 -15.95 -18.44 0.57
N PHE A 26 -14.67 -18.07 0.48
CA PHE A 26 -14.19 -16.82 1.03
C PHE A 26 -14.79 -15.62 0.30
N ARG A 27 -15.39 -14.70 1.07
CA ARG A 27 -16.05 -13.49 0.55
C ARG A 27 -15.50 -12.20 1.13
N GLY A 28 -14.42 -12.26 1.90
CA GLY A 28 -13.80 -11.05 2.43
C GLY A 28 -13.40 -11.14 3.90
N ILE A 29 -13.10 -9.99 4.49
CA ILE A 29 -12.58 -9.85 5.85
C ILE A 29 -13.55 -8.99 6.67
N LYS A 30 -13.92 -9.48 7.84
CA LYS A 30 -14.76 -8.74 8.80
C LYS A 30 -13.97 -8.28 10.02
N MET A 31 -14.58 -7.35 10.78
CA MET A 31 -14.05 -6.81 12.03
C MET A 31 -12.79 -5.96 11.87
N LEU A 32 -12.56 -5.41 10.68
CA LEU A 32 -11.51 -4.42 10.46
C LEU A 32 -11.75 -3.19 11.34
N PRO A 33 -10.78 -2.73 12.14
CA PRO A 33 -10.92 -1.49 12.90
C PRO A 33 -11.04 -0.28 11.97
N PRO A 34 -11.56 0.86 12.44
CA PRO A 34 -11.48 2.11 11.69
C PRO A 34 -10.03 2.55 11.55
N GLY A 35 -9.66 3.05 10.37
CA GLY A 35 -8.31 3.54 10.12
C GLY A 35 -7.80 3.20 8.74
N LEU A 36 -6.52 3.44 8.56
CA LEU A 36 -5.79 3.11 7.35
C LEU A 36 -5.32 1.66 7.42
N HIS A 37 -5.56 0.90 6.35
CA HIS A 37 -5.14 -0.49 6.19
C HIS A 37 -4.41 -0.70 4.87
N LEU A 38 -3.50 -1.65 4.84
CA LEU A 38 -2.80 -2.09 3.65
C LEU A 38 -3.32 -3.46 3.23
N PHE A 39 -3.85 -3.54 2.02
CA PHE A 39 -4.28 -4.79 1.39
C PHE A 39 -3.29 -5.20 0.33
N CYS A 40 -2.97 -6.49 0.28
CA CYS A 40 -2.10 -7.07 -0.74
C CYS A 40 -2.65 -8.41 -1.18
N TRP A 41 -2.43 -8.73 -2.44
CA TRP A 41 -2.90 -9.99 -3.04
C TRP A 41 -2.02 -10.40 -4.21
N ASP A 42 -2.09 -11.69 -4.54
CA ASP A 42 -1.47 -12.20 -5.76
C ASP A 42 -2.33 -11.83 -6.96
N ALA A 43 -1.73 -11.21 -7.95
CA ALA A 43 -2.33 -10.80 -9.22
C ALA A 43 -1.51 -11.41 -10.37
N GLY A 44 -1.93 -12.57 -10.88
CA GLY A 44 -1.19 -13.28 -11.92
C GLY A 44 0.24 -13.62 -11.50
N HIS A 45 1.21 -12.97 -12.12
CA HIS A 45 2.64 -13.15 -11.82
C HIS A 45 3.23 -12.07 -10.89
N ASP A 46 2.41 -11.13 -10.44
CA ASP A 46 2.83 -10.00 -9.61
C ASP A 46 2.04 -9.95 -8.31
N LYS A 47 2.50 -9.12 -7.39
CA LYS A 47 1.79 -8.82 -6.15
C LYS A 47 1.36 -7.38 -6.15
N HIS A 48 0.06 -7.22 -6.05
CA HIS A 48 -0.56 -5.92 -5.95
C HIS A 48 -0.81 -5.55 -4.49
N ALA A 49 -0.76 -4.26 -4.21
CA ALA A 49 -1.08 -3.70 -2.91
C ALA A 49 -1.87 -2.40 -3.07
N THR A 50 -2.71 -2.10 -2.10
CA THR A 50 -3.39 -0.81 -2.01
C THR A 50 -3.61 -0.40 -0.57
N PHE A 51 -3.55 0.90 -0.31
CA PHE A 51 -3.98 1.45 0.97
C PHE A 51 -5.46 1.79 0.91
N LEU A 52 -6.21 1.40 1.93
CA LEU A 52 -7.63 1.71 2.07
C LEU A 52 -7.89 2.41 3.39
N LEU A 53 -8.66 3.49 3.36
CA LEU A 53 -9.10 4.20 4.56
C LEU A 53 -10.52 3.78 4.90
N PHE A 54 -10.68 3.13 6.05
CA PHE A 54 -11.98 2.69 6.54
C PHE A 54 -12.53 3.65 7.60
N PRO A 55 -13.52 4.47 7.29
CA PRO A 55 -14.33 5.13 8.31
C PRO A 55 -15.19 4.11 9.06
N ARG A 56 -15.82 4.51 10.16
CA ARG A 56 -16.70 3.60 10.92
C ARG A 56 -17.84 3.07 10.07
N ALA A 57 -18.18 1.79 10.25
CA ALA A 57 -19.28 1.10 9.57
C ALA A 57 -19.20 1.10 8.03
N HIS A 58 -18.01 1.29 7.48
CA HIS A 58 -17.78 1.24 6.03
C HIS A 58 -17.71 -0.20 5.52
N VAL A 59 -18.18 -0.43 4.31
CA VAL A 59 -18.04 -1.68 3.56
C VAL A 59 -17.37 -1.34 2.24
N GLU A 60 -16.19 -1.87 2.02
CA GLU A 60 -15.48 -1.78 0.74
C GLU A 60 -15.78 -3.03 -0.08
N THR A 61 -16.00 -2.90 -1.38
CA THR A 61 -16.43 -4.00 -2.25
C THR A 61 -15.51 -4.16 -3.45
N TRP A 62 -14.90 -5.33 -3.54
CA TRP A 62 -13.98 -5.69 -4.61
C TRP A 62 -14.43 -7.02 -5.22
N ARG A 63 -14.10 -7.25 -6.49
CA ARG A 63 -14.38 -8.46 -7.23
C ARG A 63 -13.12 -8.94 -7.93
N TRP A 64 -12.93 -10.27 -7.97
CA TRP A 64 -11.90 -10.88 -8.78
C TRP A 64 -12.31 -10.83 -10.26
N ASP A 65 -11.45 -10.23 -11.08
CA ASP A 65 -11.55 -10.29 -12.53
C ASP A 65 -10.66 -11.44 -13.04
N ALA A 66 -11.29 -12.49 -13.56
CA ALA A 66 -10.57 -13.66 -14.04
C ALA A 66 -9.78 -13.40 -15.33
N GLY A 67 -10.17 -12.39 -16.12
CA GLY A 67 -9.47 -12.02 -17.35
C GLY A 67 -8.19 -11.25 -17.10
N LYS A 68 -8.19 -10.40 -16.05
CA LYS A 68 -7.03 -9.64 -15.61
C LYS A 68 -6.21 -10.40 -14.55
N GLU A 69 -6.75 -11.47 -13.97
CA GLU A 69 -6.23 -12.15 -12.78
C GLU A 69 -5.96 -11.18 -11.61
N ASP A 70 -6.88 -10.24 -11.38
CA ASP A 70 -6.70 -9.15 -10.42
C ASP A 70 -7.99 -8.81 -9.67
N LEU A 71 -7.86 -8.13 -8.53
CA LEU A 71 -8.99 -7.57 -7.79
C LEU A 71 -9.36 -6.20 -8.34
N GLU A 72 -10.64 -6.02 -8.66
CA GLU A 72 -11.20 -4.76 -9.16
C GLU A 72 -12.28 -4.23 -8.21
N VAL A 73 -12.33 -2.91 -8.08
CA VAL A 73 -13.44 -2.26 -7.35
C VAL A 73 -14.74 -2.53 -8.08
N VAL A 74 -15.80 -2.89 -7.36
CA VAL A 74 -17.13 -3.07 -7.95
C VAL A 74 -17.66 -1.71 -8.40
N ALA A 75 -17.62 -1.48 -9.70
CA ALA A 75 -18.04 -0.21 -10.30
C ALA A 75 -19.57 -0.06 -10.39
N ASP A 76 -20.31 -1.17 -10.60
CA ASP A 76 -21.77 -1.13 -10.69
C ASP A 76 -22.39 -0.79 -9.33
N PRO A 77 -23.12 0.36 -9.23
CA PRO A 77 -23.75 0.77 -7.98
C PRO A 77 -24.78 -0.25 -7.46
N GLN A 78 -25.52 -0.92 -8.34
CA GLN A 78 -26.56 -1.88 -7.93
C GLN A 78 -25.90 -3.15 -7.34
N GLU A 79 -24.83 -3.64 -7.96
CA GLU A 79 -24.08 -4.78 -7.43
C GLU A 79 -23.43 -4.41 -6.09
N ARG A 80 -22.81 -3.24 -5.99
CA ARG A 80 -22.21 -2.74 -4.76
C ARG A 80 -23.24 -2.67 -3.63
N ASP A 81 -24.41 -2.08 -3.87
CA ASP A 81 -25.44 -1.93 -2.86
C ASP A 81 -26.00 -3.29 -2.40
N ARG A 82 -26.14 -4.27 -3.31
CA ARG A 82 -26.50 -5.65 -2.96
C ARG A 82 -25.46 -6.30 -2.05
N LEU A 83 -24.15 -6.14 -2.35
CA LEU A 83 -23.08 -6.67 -1.52
C LEU A 83 -23.05 -6.01 -0.14
N VAL A 84 -23.18 -4.68 -0.09
CA VAL A 84 -23.24 -3.92 1.16
C VAL A 84 -24.45 -4.37 2.01
N TYR A 85 -25.61 -4.57 1.39
CA TYR A 85 -26.80 -5.07 2.08
C TYR A 85 -26.57 -6.49 2.63
N ALA A 86 -26.01 -7.39 1.82
CA ALA A 86 -25.74 -8.76 2.23
C ALA A 86 -24.74 -8.84 3.40
N VAL A 87 -23.73 -7.97 3.42
CA VAL A 87 -22.79 -7.83 4.53
C VAL A 87 -23.51 -7.32 5.79
N ARG A 88 -24.31 -6.26 5.68
CA ARG A 88 -25.02 -5.64 6.82
C ARG A 88 -26.10 -6.54 7.40
N SER A 89 -26.73 -7.38 6.57
CA SER A 89 -27.71 -8.38 6.99
C SER A 89 -27.09 -9.68 7.52
N ASN A 90 -25.75 -9.74 7.63
CA ASN A 90 -25.00 -10.92 8.04
C ASN A 90 -25.19 -12.15 7.13
N SER A 91 -25.67 -11.97 5.89
CA SER A 91 -25.89 -13.07 4.96
C SER A 91 -24.62 -13.83 4.60
N PHE A 92 -23.45 -13.15 4.68
CA PHE A 92 -22.13 -13.70 4.39
C PHE A 92 -21.28 -13.95 5.64
N ASP A 93 -21.81 -13.84 6.84
CA ASP A 93 -20.99 -13.83 8.05
C ASP A 93 -20.07 -15.06 8.20
N ARG A 94 -20.53 -16.24 7.77
CA ARG A 94 -19.76 -17.49 7.80
C ARG A 94 -18.69 -17.58 6.70
N GLU A 95 -18.80 -16.75 5.68
CA GLU A 95 -17.92 -16.72 4.51
C GLU A 95 -16.87 -15.60 4.63
N LEU A 96 -16.96 -14.77 5.66
CA LEU A 96 -16.03 -13.70 5.97
C LEU A 96 -14.98 -14.15 6.99
N GLY A 97 -13.70 -14.03 6.63
CA GLY A 97 -12.58 -14.21 7.54
C GLY A 97 -12.54 -13.10 8.60
N GLN A 98 -12.18 -13.47 9.82
CA GLN A 98 -12.03 -12.49 10.90
C GLN A 98 -10.66 -11.81 10.82
N TYR A 99 -10.62 -10.48 10.96
CA TYR A 99 -9.35 -9.76 11.08
C TYR A 99 -8.65 -10.15 12.39
N PRO A 100 -7.37 -10.59 12.35
CA PRO A 100 -6.68 -11.11 13.54
C PRO A 100 -6.39 -10.04 14.59
N GLU A 101 -6.53 -10.40 15.85
CA GLU A 101 -6.29 -9.47 16.97
C GLU A 101 -4.83 -9.03 17.07
N GLU A 102 -3.88 -9.92 16.75
CA GLU A 102 -2.46 -9.58 16.72
C GLU A 102 -2.16 -8.50 15.69
N ALA A 103 -2.78 -8.59 14.51
CA ALA A 103 -2.66 -7.55 13.48
C ALA A 103 -3.25 -6.22 13.98
N ASN A 104 -4.39 -6.26 14.67
CA ASN A 104 -5.01 -5.07 15.26
C ASN A 104 -4.11 -4.37 16.28
N ARG A 105 -3.32 -5.12 17.04
CA ARG A 105 -2.35 -4.56 18.00
C ARG A 105 -1.04 -4.10 17.34
N GLY A 106 -0.60 -4.82 16.33
CA GLY A 106 0.70 -4.60 15.65
C GLY A 106 0.66 -3.48 14.62
N TRP A 107 -0.38 -3.43 13.81
CA TRP A 107 -0.50 -2.51 12.69
C TRP A 107 -0.37 -1.02 13.07
N PRO A 108 -1.07 -0.49 14.08
CA PRO A 108 -0.94 0.92 14.45
C PRO A 108 0.49 1.30 14.86
N ARG A 109 1.27 0.35 15.38
CA ARG A 109 2.66 0.62 15.83
C ARG A 109 3.63 0.83 14.67
N ILE A 110 3.34 0.29 13.50
CA ILE A 110 4.22 0.37 12.32
C ILE A 110 3.69 1.31 11.24
N SER A 111 2.44 1.75 11.34
CA SER A 111 1.78 2.61 10.35
C SER A 111 1.40 4.00 10.89
N TYR A 112 1.71 4.32 12.14
CA TYR A 112 1.20 5.50 12.86
C TYR A 112 1.55 6.86 12.22
N LEU A 113 2.59 6.94 11.40
CA LEU A 113 2.96 8.14 10.66
C LEU A 113 2.37 8.18 9.25
N ILE A 114 1.87 7.05 8.75
CA ILE A 114 1.32 6.98 7.40
C ILE A 114 -0.06 7.66 7.40
N THR A 115 -0.19 8.72 6.62
CA THR A 115 -1.43 9.48 6.49
C THR A 115 -1.89 9.53 5.05
N PRO A 116 -3.20 9.71 4.77
CA PRO A 116 -3.68 9.87 3.41
C PRO A 116 -2.98 10.98 2.60
N PRO A 117 -2.67 12.18 3.17
CA PRO A 117 -1.90 13.18 2.46
C PRO A 117 -0.47 12.73 2.10
N THR A 118 0.20 11.98 2.97
CA THR A 118 1.53 11.41 2.67
C THR A 118 1.44 10.42 1.51
N LEU A 119 0.47 9.51 1.55
CA LEU A 119 0.24 8.55 0.46
C LEU A 119 -0.06 9.27 -0.85
N GLN A 120 -0.88 10.31 -0.84
CA GLN A 120 -1.21 11.11 -2.02
C GLN A 120 0.04 11.73 -2.66
N ARG A 121 0.97 12.28 -1.84
CA ARG A 121 2.25 12.83 -2.35
C ARG A 121 3.16 11.76 -2.93
N MET A 122 3.04 10.52 -2.46
CA MET A 122 3.76 9.37 -3.01
C MET A 122 3.08 8.75 -4.23
N GLY A 123 1.94 9.28 -4.68
CA GLY A 123 1.16 8.69 -5.77
C GLY A 123 0.32 7.46 -5.35
N LEU A 124 0.30 7.13 -4.06
CA LEU A 124 -0.38 5.96 -3.48
C LEU A 124 -1.71 6.34 -2.81
N SER A 125 -2.48 7.23 -3.38
CA SER A 125 -3.81 7.58 -2.82
C SER A 125 -4.62 6.32 -2.50
N CYS A 126 -5.47 6.40 -1.46
CA CYS A 126 -6.30 5.26 -1.05
C CYS A 126 -7.11 4.72 -2.25
N GLY A 127 -7.06 3.40 -2.45
CA GLY A 127 -7.66 2.72 -3.60
C GLY A 127 -6.76 2.62 -4.85
N VAL A 128 -5.64 3.34 -4.91
CA VAL A 128 -4.66 3.20 -5.99
C VAL A 128 -3.84 1.94 -5.79
N LYS A 129 -3.72 1.13 -6.83
CA LYS A 129 -2.91 -0.09 -6.82
C LYS A 129 -1.43 0.23 -7.01
N THR A 130 -0.58 -0.46 -6.28
CA THR A 130 0.88 -0.49 -6.46
C THR A 130 1.36 -1.93 -6.52
N SER A 131 2.55 -2.15 -7.07
CA SER A 131 3.15 -3.49 -7.10
C SER A 131 4.66 -3.46 -6.88
N ALA A 132 5.22 -4.62 -6.55
CA ALA A 132 6.66 -4.78 -6.38
C ALA A 132 7.42 -4.55 -7.70
N SER A 133 6.86 -4.95 -8.83
CA SER A 133 7.45 -4.78 -10.16
C SER A 133 7.27 -3.38 -10.74
N ALA A 134 6.28 -2.60 -10.30
CA ALA A 134 6.06 -1.24 -10.80
C ALA A 134 7.29 -0.33 -10.61
N SER A 135 8.14 -0.60 -9.61
CA SER A 135 9.38 0.14 -9.39
C SER A 135 10.46 -0.14 -10.46
N GLN A 136 10.42 -1.28 -11.13
CA GLN A 136 11.38 -1.65 -12.17
C GLN A 136 11.02 -1.03 -13.53
N THR A 137 9.72 -0.93 -13.84
CA THR A 137 9.22 -0.37 -15.11
C THR A 137 9.62 1.11 -15.29
N LEU A 138 9.81 1.87 -14.21
CA LEU A 138 10.27 3.26 -14.29
C LEU A 138 11.73 3.42 -14.76
N LEU A 139 12.53 2.36 -14.64
CA LEU A 139 13.94 2.37 -15.10
C LEU A 139 14.06 2.09 -16.60
N ASP A 140 13.11 1.39 -17.18
CA ASP A 140 13.16 0.89 -18.55
C ASP A 140 12.39 1.76 -19.56
N GLY A 141 11.68 2.80 -19.11
CA GLY A 141 11.01 3.77 -20.00
C GLY A 141 9.79 3.23 -20.76
N GLU A 142 9.23 2.11 -20.35
CA GLU A 142 8.03 1.54 -20.97
C GLU A 142 6.75 2.32 -20.66
N ARG A 143 5.81 2.31 -21.62
CA ARG A 143 4.54 3.01 -21.55
C ARG A 143 3.69 2.53 -20.37
N VAL A 144 3.23 3.47 -19.55
CA VAL A 144 2.19 3.25 -18.56
C VAL A 144 0.90 2.84 -19.29
N VAL A 145 0.40 1.66 -19.00
CA VAL A 145 -0.94 1.24 -19.38
C VAL A 145 -1.90 1.86 -18.37
N ASP A 146 -3.05 2.39 -18.80
CA ASP A 146 -3.98 3.17 -17.95
C ASP A 146 -4.47 2.47 -16.66
N ASP A 147 -4.26 1.17 -16.54
CA ASP A 147 -4.68 0.35 -15.38
C ASP A 147 -3.48 -0.32 -14.66
N ALA A 148 -2.26 0.10 -14.97
CA ALA A 148 -1.05 -0.49 -14.39
C ALA A 148 -0.84 -0.02 -12.93
N PRO A 149 -0.30 -0.90 -12.06
CA PRO A 149 0.07 -0.52 -10.70
C PRO A 149 1.05 0.67 -10.68
N VAL A 150 0.81 1.62 -9.79
CA VAL A 150 1.61 2.84 -9.68
C VAL A 150 2.83 2.58 -8.82
N ALA A 151 4.02 3.01 -9.29
CA ALA A 151 5.22 3.01 -8.48
C ALA A 151 5.21 4.15 -7.46
N PRO A 152 5.59 3.90 -6.19
CA PRO A 152 5.64 4.94 -5.18
C PRO A 152 6.74 5.97 -5.48
N VAL A 153 6.41 7.24 -5.37
CA VAL A 153 7.36 8.35 -5.50
C VAL A 153 7.87 8.75 -4.13
N PHE A 154 9.17 8.67 -3.91
CA PHE A 154 9.82 9.09 -2.67
C PHE A 154 10.44 10.47 -2.79
N THR A 155 10.50 11.19 -1.66
CA THR A 155 11.19 12.46 -1.58
C THR A 155 12.67 12.28 -1.92
N ARG A 156 13.13 13.02 -2.91
CA ARG A 156 14.56 13.07 -3.24
C ARG A 156 15.29 13.99 -2.27
N LEU A 157 16.32 13.49 -1.63
CA LEU A 157 17.22 14.32 -0.83
C LEU A 157 17.90 15.38 -1.72
N SER A 158 18.25 16.51 -1.14
CA SER A 158 18.99 17.57 -1.82
C SER A 158 20.16 17.00 -2.61
N SER A 159 20.30 17.45 -3.85
CA SER A 159 21.42 17.01 -4.71
C SER A 159 22.75 17.46 -4.10
N ALA A 160 23.79 16.68 -4.35
CA ALA A 160 25.14 17.06 -3.99
C ALA A 160 25.48 18.47 -4.54
N ARG A 161 25.79 19.42 -3.65
CA ARG A 161 26.24 20.75 -4.05
C ARG A 161 27.76 20.77 -4.01
N ARG A 162 28.37 21.25 -5.09
CA ARG A 162 29.72 21.80 -5.04
C ARG A 162 29.57 23.22 -4.46
N CYS A 163 29.85 23.42 -3.19
CA CYS A 163 29.96 24.77 -2.67
C CYS A 163 31.28 25.39 -3.14
N PRO A 164 31.25 26.62 -3.70
CA PRO A 164 32.47 27.32 -4.04
C PRO A 164 33.37 27.41 -2.80
N GLY A 165 34.63 26.99 -2.90
CA GLY A 165 35.61 27.01 -1.82
C GLY A 165 35.81 25.69 -1.06
N MET A 166 35.01 24.64 -1.32
CA MET A 166 35.26 23.32 -0.73
C MET A 166 36.41 22.60 -1.44
N SER A 167 37.28 22.00 -0.63
CA SER A 167 38.30 21.07 -1.11
C SER A 167 37.67 19.78 -1.69
N ALA A 168 38.42 19.06 -2.51
CA ALA A 168 37.95 17.78 -3.07
C ALA A 168 37.60 16.76 -1.98
N HIS A 169 38.31 16.76 -0.84
CA HIS A 169 38.04 15.90 0.31
C HIS A 169 36.73 16.27 1.00
N GLU A 170 36.47 17.55 1.23
CA GLU A 170 35.20 18.02 1.83
C GLU A 170 34.00 17.73 0.93
N VAL A 171 34.16 17.91 -0.39
CA VAL A 171 33.12 17.54 -1.38
C VAL A 171 32.86 16.04 -1.35
N SER A 172 33.91 15.22 -1.25
CA SER A 172 33.77 13.78 -1.16
C SER A 172 33.05 13.37 0.13
N HIS A 173 33.47 13.93 1.27
CA HIS A 173 32.83 13.67 2.56
C HIS A 173 31.36 14.08 2.57
N TYR A 174 31.03 15.27 2.07
CA TYR A 174 29.65 15.76 1.94
C TYR A 174 28.78 14.83 1.08
N ASN A 175 29.32 14.26 0.02
CA ASN A 175 28.59 13.36 -0.87
C ASN A 175 28.46 11.94 -0.30
N MET A 176 29.38 11.49 0.52
CA MET A 176 29.34 10.19 1.19
C MET A 176 28.45 10.20 2.42
N ASP A 177 28.43 11.32 3.17
CA ASP A 177 27.57 11.49 4.34
C ASP A 177 26.20 12.07 3.95
N GLY A 178 25.18 11.22 3.96
CA GLY A 178 23.79 11.63 3.68
C GLY A 178 23.19 12.59 4.71
N THR A 179 23.81 12.74 5.88
CA THR A 179 23.27 13.55 6.98
C THR A 179 23.12 15.02 6.60
N GLN A 180 24.13 15.61 5.95
CA GLN A 180 24.07 17.00 5.52
C GLN A 180 23.00 17.20 4.43
N ARG A 181 22.87 16.26 3.50
CA ARG A 181 21.83 16.29 2.46
C ARG A 181 20.43 16.20 3.06
N LEU A 182 20.28 15.38 4.10
CA LEU A 182 19.04 15.27 4.86
C LEU A 182 18.72 16.59 5.58
N ALA A 183 19.72 17.18 6.27
CA ALA A 183 19.58 18.47 6.95
C ALA A 183 19.17 19.59 5.97
N ASP A 184 19.81 19.66 4.79
CA ASP A 184 19.48 20.62 3.74
C ASP A 184 18.06 20.42 3.20
N THR A 185 17.64 19.16 3.05
CA THR A 185 16.29 18.82 2.58
C THR A 185 15.24 19.30 3.59
N LEU A 186 15.45 19.05 4.87
CA LEU A 186 14.56 19.49 5.96
C LEU A 186 14.55 21.01 6.10
N SER A 187 15.73 21.67 6.05
CA SER A 187 15.87 23.13 6.16
C SER A 187 15.23 23.87 4.99
N SER A 188 15.06 23.21 3.82
CA SER A 188 14.37 23.80 2.68
C SER A 188 12.87 24.01 2.90
N GLY A 189 12.29 23.44 3.96
CA GLY A 189 10.86 23.48 4.28
C GLY A 189 9.96 22.74 3.29
N ARG A 190 10.55 21.98 2.35
CA ARG A 190 9.79 21.23 1.33
C ARG A 190 9.13 19.97 1.88
N VAL A 191 9.70 19.41 2.94
CA VAL A 191 9.23 18.18 3.58
C VAL A 191 9.51 18.25 5.09
N GLU A 192 8.57 17.76 5.87
CA GLU A 192 8.75 17.58 7.32
C GLU A 192 9.41 16.23 7.63
N TRP A 193 10.17 16.16 8.73
CA TRP A 193 10.82 14.92 9.16
C TRP A 193 9.83 13.76 9.39
N LYS A 194 8.63 14.08 9.90
CA LYS A 194 7.56 13.09 10.10
C LYS A 194 7.13 12.46 8.78
N GLU A 195 7.09 13.24 7.71
CA GLU A 195 6.74 12.75 6.38
C GLU A 195 7.83 11.84 5.82
N LEU A 196 9.11 12.19 5.98
CA LEU A 196 10.19 11.30 5.57
C LEU A 196 10.12 9.96 6.30
N LEU A 197 9.85 9.97 7.60
CA LEU A 197 9.67 8.74 8.37
C LEU A 197 8.44 7.95 7.91
N ALA A 198 7.34 8.62 7.57
CA ALA A 198 6.16 7.95 7.01
C ALA A 198 6.49 7.26 5.68
N GLN A 199 7.26 7.92 4.80
CA GLN A 199 7.72 7.32 3.54
C GLN A 199 8.62 6.10 3.79
N VAL A 200 9.50 6.14 4.80
CA VAL A 200 10.31 4.98 5.22
C VAL A 200 9.41 3.84 5.75
N GLN A 201 8.36 4.15 6.49
CA GLN A 201 7.39 3.13 6.92
C GLN A 201 6.70 2.49 5.72
N VAL A 202 6.23 3.28 4.75
CA VAL A 202 5.63 2.76 3.51
C VAL A 202 6.61 1.86 2.76
N LEU A 203 7.85 2.34 2.55
CA LEU A 203 8.89 1.56 1.88
C LEU A 203 9.13 0.21 2.58
N ARG A 204 9.26 0.23 3.91
CA ARG A 204 9.46 -0.99 4.70
C ARG A 204 8.30 -1.97 4.55
N LEU A 205 7.06 -1.48 4.57
CA LEU A 205 5.88 -2.32 4.40
C LEU A 205 5.85 -2.97 3.02
N LEU A 206 6.08 -2.21 1.96
CA LEU A 206 6.12 -2.74 0.59
C LEU A 206 7.30 -3.71 0.39
N ALA A 207 8.47 -3.43 0.97
CA ALA A 207 9.63 -4.32 0.91
C ALA A 207 9.39 -5.65 1.65
N LEU A 208 8.74 -5.62 2.82
CA LEU A 208 8.39 -6.84 3.56
C LEU A 208 7.42 -7.73 2.77
N LEU A 209 6.49 -7.12 2.05
CA LEU A 209 5.59 -7.84 1.15
C LEU A 209 6.35 -8.50 0.00
N ALA A 210 7.29 -7.80 -0.62
CA ALA A 210 8.11 -8.34 -1.70
C ALA A 210 9.07 -9.46 -1.24
N GLN A 211 9.58 -9.40 0.00
CA GLN A 211 10.52 -10.39 0.53
C GLN A 211 9.86 -11.69 0.99
N LYS A 212 8.65 -11.63 1.53
CA LYS A 212 7.94 -12.81 2.08
C LYS A 212 7.65 -13.89 1.03
N TYR A 213 7.96 -13.62 -0.23
CA TYR A 213 7.54 -14.41 -1.39
C TYR A 213 8.69 -14.82 -2.33
N LYS A 214 9.92 -14.79 -1.84
CA LYS A 214 11.08 -15.31 -2.60
C LYS A 214 11.38 -16.80 -2.34
N TYR A 215 10.48 -17.51 -1.65
CA TYR A 215 10.67 -18.95 -1.34
C TYR A 215 9.47 -19.76 -1.76
#